data_7524f9debf9b778303d3e397b77378bf
#
_entry.id   7524f9debf9b778303d3e397b77378bf
#
_cell.length_a   1.000
_cell.length_b   1.000
_cell.length_c   1.000
_cell.angle_alpha   90.00
_cell.angle_beta   90.00
_cell.angle_gamma   90.00
#
_symmetry.space_group_name_H-M   'P 1'
#
loop_
_entity.id
_entity.type
_entity.pdbx_description
1 polymer ?
#
loop_
_entity_poly.entity_id
_entity_poly.type
_entity_poly.pdbx_seq_one_letter_code
_entity_poly.pdbx_strand_id
1 'polypeptide(L)'
;RDTDGDKWADNIDIFPIDETQHNDSDGDGYGDNLSGTNPDACPESAGESTRDRFGCVDSDMDGWSDSFDSFDADSSQWNDSDGDGFGDSKIGRMGDNCTYYWGDSEHDQRGCPDQDGDGWSDLCDDFWREPTQWKDSDGDGYGDNYAPGSSRLGHWPGKMISNAYNPDPSPLDFDNDGFEDKGLSPLGSDDCPKDLGWSYEDRFGCLDTDWDGWSNNDELWDQGDTFPNDFSQNSDTDGDGFGDNILGFQGDKCPNQVGNSTLDRFGCIDQDGDGLSDR
;
A
#
# COMPACT_ATOMS: atom_id res chain seq x y z
N ARG A 1 17.07 43.94 -55.46
CA ARG A 1 15.70 43.79 -54.97
C ARG A 1 15.74 43.85 -53.46
N ASP A 2 14.76 44.41 -52.85
CA ASP A 2 14.49 44.46 -51.44
C ASP A 2 13.04 44.01 -51.33
N THR A 3 12.81 42.80 -50.80
CA THR A 3 11.51 42.15 -50.93
C THR A 3 10.60 42.48 -49.75
N ASP A 4 11.13 42.67 -48.55
CA ASP A 4 10.35 43.01 -47.36
C ASP A 4 10.38 44.51 -47.02
N GLY A 5 11.30 45.26 -47.60
CA GLY A 5 11.33 46.72 -47.49
C GLY A 5 12.11 47.26 -46.33
N ASP A 6 12.95 46.48 -45.75
CA ASP A 6 13.78 46.82 -44.57
C ASP A 6 15.03 47.66 -44.91
N LYS A 7 15.32 47.85 -46.22
CA LYS A 7 16.44 48.58 -46.83
C LYS A 7 17.72 47.75 -47.00
N TRP A 8 17.70 46.48 -46.72
CA TRP A 8 18.71 45.52 -47.10
C TRP A 8 18.33 44.86 -48.43
N ALA A 9 19.26 44.64 -49.28
CA ALA A 9 18.97 44.00 -50.57
C ALA A 9 18.95 42.45 -50.38
N ASP A 10 18.05 41.78 -51.06
CA ASP A 10 17.86 40.30 -50.95
C ASP A 10 19.15 39.48 -51.08
N ASN A 11 20.18 40.00 -51.70
CA ASN A 11 21.45 39.30 -51.92
C ASN A 11 22.48 39.43 -50.76
N ILE A 12 22.17 40.27 -49.79
CA ILE A 12 23.00 40.51 -48.57
C ILE A 12 22.15 40.39 -47.31
N ASP A 13 20.87 40.18 -47.47
CA ASP A 13 19.89 39.93 -46.41
C ASP A 13 19.70 38.45 -46.26
N ILE A 14 19.94 37.93 -45.06
CA ILE A 14 19.77 36.52 -44.73
C ILE A 14 18.28 36.17 -44.58
N PHE A 15 17.46 37.18 -44.20
CA PHE A 15 16.00 37.01 -44.00
C PHE A 15 15.16 37.87 -44.97
N PRO A 16 15.25 37.69 -46.30
CA PRO A 16 14.72 38.60 -47.28
C PRO A 16 13.20 38.72 -47.41
N ILE A 17 12.49 38.14 -46.45
CA ILE A 17 11.02 38.17 -46.27
C ILE A 17 10.59 38.57 -44.85
N ASP A 18 11.55 38.96 -43.98
CA ASP A 18 11.27 39.40 -42.61
C ASP A 18 11.90 40.80 -42.38
N GLU A 19 11.09 41.85 -42.51
CA GLU A 19 11.52 43.26 -42.37
C GLU A 19 12.19 43.59 -41.01
N THR A 20 12.18 42.67 -40.07
CA THR A 20 12.72 42.85 -38.72
C THR A 20 14.05 42.17 -38.49
N GLN A 21 14.49 41.31 -39.43
CA GLN A 21 15.76 40.57 -39.34
C GLN A 21 16.54 40.70 -40.65
N HIS A 22 17.88 40.78 -40.61
CA HIS A 22 18.73 40.84 -41.80
C HIS A 22 20.09 40.15 -41.65
N ASN A 23 20.50 39.85 -40.42
CA ASN A 23 21.77 39.20 -40.13
C ASN A 23 21.60 38.00 -39.22
N ASP A 24 22.43 36.99 -39.42
CA ASP A 24 22.51 35.75 -38.65
C ASP A 24 24.01 35.41 -38.52
N SER A 25 24.58 35.65 -37.36
CA SER A 25 26.04 35.63 -37.18
C SER A 25 26.60 34.21 -37.04
N ASP A 26 25.87 33.29 -36.52
CA ASP A 26 26.29 31.88 -36.29
C ASP A 26 25.67 30.88 -37.26
N GLY A 27 24.63 31.32 -38.01
CA GLY A 27 24.05 30.55 -39.12
C GLY A 27 23.05 29.50 -38.71
N ASP A 28 22.36 29.67 -37.59
CA ASP A 28 21.36 28.73 -37.07
C ASP A 28 19.91 28.98 -37.56
N GLY A 29 19.73 30.15 -38.25
CA GLY A 29 18.43 30.50 -38.82
C GLY A 29 17.59 31.45 -37.96
N TYR A 30 18.13 31.92 -36.86
CA TYR A 30 17.55 32.99 -36.05
C TYR A 30 18.32 34.29 -36.26
N GLY A 31 17.62 35.41 -36.22
CA GLY A 31 18.23 36.71 -36.56
C GLY A 31 18.75 37.45 -35.34
N ASP A 32 19.91 38.12 -35.53
CA ASP A 32 20.66 38.84 -34.48
C ASP A 32 19.91 40.03 -33.88
N ASN A 33 18.87 40.55 -34.54
CA ASN A 33 18.15 41.70 -34.03
C ASN A 33 17.18 41.30 -32.90
N LEU A 34 17.59 41.59 -31.68
CA LEU A 34 16.84 41.29 -30.45
C LEU A 34 15.42 41.91 -30.42
N SER A 35 15.10 42.86 -31.31
CA SER A 35 13.79 43.48 -31.41
C SER A 35 12.98 42.95 -32.59
N GLY A 36 13.51 42.01 -33.35
CA GLY A 36 12.91 41.38 -34.51
C GLY A 36 12.05 40.20 -34.16
N THR A 37 11.53 39.55 -35.18
CA THR A 37 10.75 38.31 -35.08
C THR A 37 11.66 37.17 -34.65
N ASN A 38 11.25 36.38 -33.64
CA ASN A 38 12.02 35.25 -33.09
C ASN A 38 13.54 35.58 -32.96
N PRO A 39 13.90 36.60 -32.17
CA PRO A 39 15.27 37.05 -32.08
C PRO A 39 16.17 35.97 -31.50
N ASP A 40 17.36 35.85 -32.10
CA ASP A 40 18.39 34.99 -31.54
C ASP A 40 18.87 35.51 -30.19
N ALA A 41 18.76 34.69 -29.17
CA ALA A 41 19.21 35.01 -27.83
C ALA A 41 20.71 34.64 -27.60
N CYS A 42 21.31 33.90 -28.54
CA CYS A 42 22.67 33.40 -28.48
C CYS A 42 23.46 33.64 -29.79
N PRO A 43 23.50 34.87 -30.36
CA PRO A 43 23.89 35.18 -31.74
C PRO A 43 25.35 34.85 -32.12
N GLU A 44 26.12 34.24 -31.26
CA GLU A 44 27.50 33.78 -31.53
C GLU A 44 27.64 32.26 -31.33
N SER A 45 26.53 31.55 -31.05
CA SER A 45 26.55 30.12 -30.69
C SER A 45 25.29 29.42 -31.21
N ALA A 46 25.38 28.91 -32.44
CA ALA A 46 24.27 28.25 -33.12
C ALA A 46 23.55 27.24 -32.26
N GLY A 47 22.21 27.31 -32.22
CA GLY A 47 21.35 26.45 -31.43
C GLY A 47 19.95 26.24 -32.00
N GLU A 48 19.20 25.35 -31.44
CA GLU A 48 17.87 24.91 -31.95
C GLU A 48 16.73 25.18 -30.99
N SER A 49 16.98 25.82 -29.83
CA SER A 49 15.97 26.11 -28.85
C SER A 49 14.88 27.04 -29.37
N THR A 50 13.60 26.73 -28.99
CA THR A 50 12.40 27.37 -29.58
C THR A 50 11.37 27.79 -28.56
N ARG A 51 11.57 27.50 -27.29
CA ARG A 51 10.55 27.72 -26.25
C ARG A 51 10.86 28.87 -25.30
N ASP A 52 12.08 28.96 -24.84
CA ASP A 52 12.53 29.97 -23.89
C ASP A 52 13.39 31.06 -24.57
N ARG A 53 14.48 30.66 -25.19
CA ARG A 53 15.46 31.51 -25.86
C ARG A 53 15.77 30.96 -27.25
N PHE A 54 15.25 31.60 -28.30
CA PHE A 54 15.47 31.15 -29.67
C PHE A 54 16.97 31.15 -30.00
N GLY A 55 17.44 30.17 -30.74
CA GLY A 55 18.79 30.09 -31.26
C GLY A 55 19.87 29.73 -30.24
N CYS A 56 19.50 29.30 -29.04
CA CYS A 56 20.49 28.81 -28.08
C CYS A 56 20.67 27.29 -28.17
N VAL A 57 21.77 26.79 -27.63
CA VAL A 57 22.06 25.36 -27.60
C VAL A 57 20.93 24.62 -26.86
N ASP A 58 20.43 23.55 -27.47
CA ASP A 58 19.41 22.66 -27.00
C ASP A 58 19.90 21.23 -27.30
N SER A 59 20.46 20.56 -26.30
CA SER A 59 21.20 19.31 -26.49
C SER A 59 20.34 18.11 -26.74
N ASP A 60 19.09 18.09 -26.24
CA ASP A 60 18.15 16.97 -26.40
C ASP A 60 16.97 17.26 -27.33
N MET A 61 16.90 18.49 -27.87
CA MET A 61 15.95 18.96 -28.89
C MET A 61 14.50 18.96 -28.40
N ASP A 62 14.27 19.28 -27.14
CA ASP A 62 12.92 19.44 -26.60
C ASP A 62 12.35 20.86 -26.78
N GLY A 63 13.22 21.79 -27.17
CA GLY A 63 12.92 23.20 -27.43
C GLY A 63 13.32 24.15 -26.32
N TRP A 64 13.73 23.69 -25.17
CA TRP A 64 14.33 24.50 -24.12
C TRP A 64 15.83 24.58 -24.30
N SER A 65 16.42 25.73 -23.97
CA SER A 65 17.88 25.88 -24.04
C SER A 65 18.56 25.19 -22.85
N ASP A 66 19.74 24.58 -23.06
CA ASP A 66 20.53 23.93 -21.98
C ASP A 66 20.72 24.82 -20.75
N SER A 67 20.73 26.15 -20.94
CA SER A 67 20.90 27.10 -19.83
C SER A 67 19.68 27.29 -18.95
N PHE A 68 18.50 26.86 -19.40
CA PHE A 68 17.23 26.93 -18.70
C PHE A 68 16.54 25.58 -18.61
N ASP A 69 17.20 24.55 -19.08
CA ASP A 69 16.79 23.15 -18.92
C ASP A 69 17.54 22.52 -17.75
N SER A 70 16.81 21.95 -16.80
CA SER A 70 17.38 21.20 -15.68
C SER A 70 17.83 19.79 -16.10
N PHE A 71 17.40 19.34 -17.29
CA PHE A 71 17.62 18.00 -17.83
C PHE A 71 18.09 18.02 -19.30
N ASP A 72 19.14 18.74 -19.59
CA ASP A 72 19.71 19.01 -20.92
C ASP A 72 20.02 17.78 -21.82
N ALA A 73 19.77 16.60 -21.33
CA ALA A 73 19.95 15.32 -22.03
C ALA A 73 18.68 14.45 -22.00
N ASP A 74 17.52 14.96 -21.56
CA ASP A 74 16.27 14.20 -21.46
C ASP A 74 15.07 15.01 -21.96
N SER A 75 14.79 14.94 -23.25
CA SER A 75 13.71 15.65 -23.95
C SER A 75 12.29 15.42 -23.41
N SER A 76 12.12 14.65 -22.37
CA SER A 76 10.85 14.46 -21.68
C SER A 76 10.71 15.29 -20.40
N GLN A 77 11.78 15.99 -19.99
CA GLN A 77 11.88 16.82 -18.80
C GLN A 77 12.61 18.12 -19.12
N TRP A 78 12.28 19.21 -18.46
CA TRP A 78 12.96 20.51 -18.61
C TRP A 78 13.01 21.32 -17.31
N ASN A 79 12.19 21.00 -16.32
CA ASN A 79 12.12 21.72 -15.07
C ASN A 79 12.17 20.77 -13.88
N ASP A 80 12.83 21.22 -12.81
CA ASP A 80 12.95 20.58 -11.52
C ASP A 80 12.69 21.68 -10.47
N SER A 81 11.47 21.69 -9.93
CA SER A 81 11.00 22.79 -9.09
C SER A 81 11.54 22.76 -7.67
N ASP A 82 11.90 21.62 -7.14
CA ASP A 82 12.43 21.47 -5.77
C ASP A 82 13.90 21.04 -5.73
N GLY A 83 14.47 20.64 -6.88
CA GLY A 83 15.90 20.38 -7.02
C GLY A 83 16.34 19.01 -6.54
N ASP A 84 15.45 18.01 -6.59
CA ASP A 84 15.75 16.65 -6.15
C ASP A 84 16.32 15.73 -7.25
N GLY A 85 16.29 16.19 -8.50
CA GLY A 85 16.77 15.45 -9.65
C GLY A 85 15.72 14.62 -10.39
N PHE A 86 14.46 14.71 -9.98
CA PHE A 86 13.32 14.21 -10.72
C PHE A 86 12.59 15.38 -11.40
N GLY A 87 12.12 15.18 -12.63
CA GLY A 87 11.55 16.28 -13.40
C GLY A 87 10.05 16.47 -13.18
N ASP A 88 9.60 17.71 -13.22
CA ASP A 88 8.21 18.11 -12.96
C ASP A 88 7.20 17.43 -13.90
N SER A 89 7.61 16.94 -15.05
CA SER A 89 6.75 16.23 -15.99
C SER A 89 6.51 14.79 -15.53
N LYS A 90 5.39 14.54 -14.89
CA LYS A 90 4.99 13.23 -14.36
C LYS A 90 4.97 12.09 -15.38
N ILE A 91 4.82 12.42 -16.66
CA ILE A 91 4.80 11.46 -17.76
C ILE A 91 6.17 11.32 -18.44
N GLY A 92 7.13 12.15 -18.08
CA GLY A 92 8.51 12.09 -18.56
C GLY A 92 9.28 10.94 -17.92
N ARG A 93 10.46 10.69 -18.44
CA ARG A 93 11.41 9.80 -17.81
C ARG A 93 11.82 10.40 -16.46
N MET A 94 11.86 9.59 -15.40
CA MET A 94 12.15 10.09 -14.05
C MET A 94 11.21 11.21 -13.60
N GLY A 95 9.91 11.11 -13.98
CA GLY A 95 8.92 12.10 -13.58
C GLY A 95 8.66 12.11 -12.08
N ASP A 96 8.63 13.32 -11.51
CA ASP A 96 8.39 13.58 -10.11
C ASP A 96 6.89 13.57 -9.77
N ASN A 97 6.52 12.87 -8.73
CA ASN A 97 5.16 12.87 -8.19
C ASN A 97 4.93 13.96 -7.13
N CYS A 98 6.01 14.51 -6.55
CA CYS A 98 5.99 15.49 -5.47
C CYS A 98 6.69 16.82 -5.83
N THR A 99 6.52 17.34 -7.01
CA THR A 99 7.19 18.46 -7.70
C THR A 99 7.52 19.74 -6.89
N TYR A 100 7.14 19.83 -5.63
CA TYR A 100 7.42 20.98 -4.74
C TYR A 100 7.98 20.55 -3.39
N TYR A 101 8.24 19.27 -3.21
CA TYR A 101 8.75 18.70 -1.97
C TYR A 101 9.89 17.74 -2.28
N TRP A 102 11.10 18.19 -2.08
CA TRP A 102 12.31 17.42 -2.30
C TRP A 102 12.20 16.00 -1.72
N GLY A 103 12.52 14.99 -2.51
CA GLY A 103 12.48 13.59 -2.11
C GLY A 103 13.36 12.70 -2.96
N ASP A 104 13.63 11.52 -2.49
CA ASP A 104 14.50 10.54 -3.15
C ASP A 104 13.89 9.14 -3.28
N SER A 105 12.56 9.02 -3.05
CA SER A 105 11.85 7.77 -3.28
C SER A 105 11.87 7.34 -4.75
N GLU A 106 12.04 6.04 -4.99
CA GLU A 106 12.17 5.47 -6.35
C GLU A 106 11.16 4.36 -6.66
N HIS A 107 10.54 3.75 -5.62
CA HIS A 107 9.79 2.51 -5.77
C HIS A 107 8.30 2.69 -6.03
N ASP A 108 7.69 3.75 -5.50
CA ASP A 108 6.25 4.02 -5.60
C ASP A 108 5.95 5.41 -6.17
N GLN A 109 6.06 6.45 -5.37
CA GLN A 109 5.88 7.84 -5.75
C GLN A 109 7.25 8.51 -5.88
N ARG A 110 7.82 8.40 -7.06
CA ARG A 110 9.16 8.91 -7.34
C ARG A 110 9.27 10.41 -7.03
N GLY A 111 10.39 10.84 -6.45
CA GLY A 111 10.65 12.23 -6.08
C GLY A 111 9.89 12.67 -4.83
N CYS A 112 9.22 11.76 -4.12
CA CYS A 112 8.58 12.11 -2.86
C CYS A 112 9.50 11.88 -1.66
N PRO A 113 9.25 12.56 -0.51
CA PRO A 113 10.02 12.35 0.70
C PRO A 113 10.11 10.88 1.11
N ASP A 114 11.32 10.44 1.41
CA ASP A 114 11.69 9.12 1.89
C ASP A 114 12.65 9.33 3.07
N GLN A 115 12.14 9.26 4.29
CA GLN A 115 12.91 9.68 5.46
C GLN A 115 13.97 8.67 5.87
N ASP A 116 13.77 7.38 5.64
CA ASP A 116 14.72 6.34 6.03
C ASP A 116 15.61 5.84 4.88
N GLY A 117 15.28 6.23 3.63
CA GLY A 117 16.11 5.98 2.46
C GLY A 117 16.00 4.55 1.91
N ASP A 118 14.87 3.88 2.08
CA ASP A 118 14.66 2.53 1.57
C ASP A 118 14.09 2.50 0.14
N GLY A 119 13.71 3.66 -0.39
CA GLY A 119 13.19 3.87 -1.73
C GLY A 119 11.66 3.94 -1.82
N TRP A 120 10.96 3.72 -0.72
CA TRP A 120 9.51 3.94 -0.63
C TRP A 120 9.23 5.34 -0.08
N SER A 121 8.19 6.00 -0.56
CA SER A 121 7.84 7.31 -0.04
C SER A 121 7.20 7.20 1.35
N ASP A 122 7.47 8.19 2.24
CA ASP A 122 6.86 8.28 3.58
C ASP A 122 5.33 8.12 3.56
N LEU A 123 4.69 8.44 2.44
CA LEU A 123 3.24 8.38 2.29
C LEU A 123 2.71 6.96 2.05
N CYS A 124 3.51 6.12 1.43
CA CYS A 124 3.16 4.75 1.05
C CYS A 124 3.93 3.69 1.85
N ASP A 125 4.74 4.13 2.79
CA ASP A 125 5.51 3.33 3.70
C ASP A 125 4.84 3.29 5.07
N ASP A 126 4.42 2.09 5.48
CA ASP A 126 3.82 1.86 6.81
C ASP A 126 4.89 2.02 7.93
N PHE A 127 6.19 1.97 7.58
CA PHE A 127 7.33 2.05 8.50
C PHE A 127 8.34 3.15 8.13
N TRP A 128 7.94 4.30 7.70
CA TRP A 128 8.68 5.45 7.16
C TRP A 128 9.94 5.92 7.92
N ARG A 129 10.39 5.18 8.95
CA ARG A 129 11.63 5.39 9.72
C ARG A 129 12.47 4.14 9.88
N GLU A 130 12.08 3.06 9.22
CA GLU A 130 12.73 1.76 9.37
C GLU A 130 13.06 1.15 7.99
N PRO A 131 14.28 1.36 7.48
CA PRO A 131 14.64 1.09 6.10
C PRO A 131 14.64 -0.41 5.72
N THR A 132 14.17 -1.28 6.56
CA THR A 132 14.07 -2.71 6.27
C THR A 132 12.64 -3.22 6.21
N GLN A 133 11.69 -2.34 6.48
CA GLN A 133 10.26 -2.62 6.42
C GLN A 133 9.55 -1.45 5.71
N TRP A 134 8.56 -1.72 4.88
CA TRP A 134 7.75 -0.72 4.18
C TRP A 134 6.28 -1.11 4.08
N LYS A 135 5.92 -2.34 4.45
CA LYS A 135 4.54 -2.82 4.38
C LYS A 135 4.18 -3.62 5.61
N ASP A 136 2.96 -3.38 6.09
CA ASP A 136 2.26 -4.08 7.14
C ASP A 136 0.91 -4.52 6.55
N SER A 137 0.80 -5.81 6.18
CA SER A 137 -0.35 -6.26 5.39
C SER A 137 -1.61 -6.53 6.20
N ASP A 138 -1.48 -6.88 7.48
CA ASP A 138 -2.59 -7.11 8.40
C ASP A 138 -2.81 -5.95 9.38
N GLY A 139 -1.78 -5.11 9.61
CA GLY A 139 -1.88 -3.92 10.42
C GLY A 139 -1.59 -4.13 11.91
N ASP A 140 -0.84 -5.17 12.26
CA ASP A 140 -0.49 -5.51 13.64
C ASP A 140 0.72 -4.71 14.18
N GLY A 141 1.43 -3.99 13.29
CA GLY A 141 2.62 -3.18 13.62
C GLY A 141 3.94 -3.91 13.45
N TYR A 142 3.94 -5.12 12.89
CA TYR A 142 5.12 -5.83 12.44
C TYR A 142 5.20 -5.78 10.90
N GLY A 143 6.42 -5.81 10.37
CA GLY A 143 6.61 -5.63 8.93
C GLY A 143 6.67 -6.93 8.14
N ASP A 144 6.13 -6.92 6.94
CA ASP A 144 6.06 -8.09 6.05
C ASP A 144 7.43 -8.64 5.64
N ASN A 145 8.49 -7.84 5.66
CA ASN A 145 9.82 -8.29 5.27
C ASN A 145 10.46 -9.20 6.33
N TYR A 146 11.14 -10.22 5.87
CA TYR A 146 11.62 -11.30 6.73
C TYR A 146 13.13 -11.56 6.59
N ALA A 147 13.74 -12.07 7.67
CA ALA A 147 15.14 -12.45 7.69
C ALA A 147 15.40 -13.83 7.05
N PRO A 148 16.62 -14.10 6.54
CA PRO A 148 16.99 -15.42 6.04
C PRO A 148 16.81 -16.51 7.11
N GLY A 149 16.12 -17.60 6.75
CA GLY A 149 15.90 -18.74 7.64
C GLY A 149 14.61 -18.69 8.46
N SER A 150 13.78 -17.65 8.30
CA SER A 150 12.43 -17.62 8.86
C SER A 150 11.58 -18.75 8.31
N SER A 151 10.84 -19.42 9.15
CA SER A 151 9.82 -20.40 8.73
C SER A 151 8.64 -19.65 8.14
N ARG A 152 8.19 -20.10 6.96
CA ARG A 152 7.07 -19.49 6.24
C ARG A 152 6.14 -20.56 5.74
N LEU A 153 4.86 -20.35 5.94
CA LEU A 153 3.80 -21.18 5.41
C LEU A 153 2.96 -20.31 4.45
N GLY A 154 2.68 -20.82 3.26
CA GLY A 154 1.79 -20.15 2.32
C GLY A 154 2.40 -19.02 1.47
N HIS A 155 1.55 -18.07 1.09
CA HIS A 155 1.89 -16.90 0.29
C HIS A 155 2.36 -15.77 1.21
N TRP A 156 3.58 -15.27 0.96
CA TRP A 156 4.19 -14.24 1.78
C TRP A 156 4.27 -12.92 1.02
N PRO A 157 3.66 -11.83 1.51
CA PRO A 157 3.66 -10.55 0.81
C PRO A 157 5.01 -9.84 0.81
N GLY A 158 5.83 -10.02 1.85
CA GLY A 158 7.11 -9.32 2.04
C GLY A 158 8.29 -9.89 1.26
N LYS A 159 9.42 -9.21 1.38
CA LYS A 159 10.70 -9.57 0.77
C LYS A 159 11.71 -10.06 1.81
N MET A 160 12.69 -10.86 1.35
CA MET A 160 13.78 -11.31 2.20
C MET A 160 14.83 -10.22 2.34
N ILE A 161 14.96 -9.66 3.54
CA ILE A 161 15.94 -8.64 3.93
C ILE A 161 16.82 -9.21 5.03
N SER A 162 18.15 -9.21 4.83
CA SER A 162 19.11 -9.91 5.72
C SER A 162 19.04 -9.51 7.19
N ASN A 163 18.58 -8.30 7.47
CA ASN A 163 18.49 -7.71 8.80
C ASN A 163 17.12 -7.07 9.03
N ALA A 164 16.06 -7.64 8.44
CA ALA A 164 14.70 -7.15 8.64
C ALA A 164 14.42 -6.93 10.12
N TYR A 165 14.00 -5.73 10.45
CA TYR A 165 13.66 -5.33 11.82
C TYR A 165 12.25 -5.79 12.17
N ASN A 166 12.06 -6.40 13.32
CA ASN A 166 10.76 -6.90 13.79
C ASN A 166 9.91 -7.52 12.67
N PRO A 167 10.41 -8.56 11.98
CA PRO A 167 9.66 -9.19 10.93
C PRO A 167 8.41 -9.85 11.49
N ASP A 168 7.30 -9.70 10.81
CA ASP A 168 6.07 -10.39 11.13
C ASP A 168 6.23 -11.91 10.91
N PRO A 169 5.87 -12.76 11.88
CA PRO A 169 5.84 -14.20 11.68
C PRO A 169 4.67 -14.66 10.80
N SER A 170 3.59 -13.89 10.71
CA SER A 170 2.33 -14.22 10.04
C SER A 170 1.67 -13.01 9.37
N PRO A 171 2.23 -12.41 8.32
CA PRO A 171 1.83 -11.10 7.78
C PRO A 171 0.44 -11.00 7.14
N LEU A 172 -0.44 -11.91 7.43
CA LEU A 172 -1.85 -11.93 7.03
C LEU A 172 -2.77 -12.39 8.18
N ASP A 173 -2.27 -12.33 9.40
CA ASP A 173 -2.89 -12.86 10.62
C ASP A 173 -2.59 -11.89 11.77
N PHE A 174 -3.46 -10.90 11.93
CA PHE A 174 -3.26 -9.74 12.81
C PHE A 174 -2.98 -10.09 14.27
N ASP A 175 -3.63 -11.11 14.81
CA ASP A 175 -3.46 -11.52 16.20
C ASP A 175 -2.49 -12.70 16.38
N ASN A 176 -1.98 -13.24 15.27
CA ASN A 176 -0.96 -14.28 15.22
C ASN A 176 -1.41 -15.62 15.89
N ASP A 177 -2.69 -15.97 15.78
CA ASP A 177 -3.23 -17.20 16.34
C ASP A 177 -3.11 -18.43 15.43
N GLY A 178 -2.76 -18.19 14.15
CA GLY A 178 -2.54 -19.21 13.13
C GLY A 178 -3.66 -19.34 12.12
N PHE A 179 -4.70 -18.53 12.19
CA PHE A 179 -5.72 -18.37 11.16
C PHE A 179 -5.50 -17.05 10.42
N GLU A 180 -5.43 -17.07 9.09
CA GLU A 180 -5.25 -15.85 8.29
C GLU A 180 -6.54 -15.02 8.24
N ASP A 181 -6.45 -13.69 8.44
CA ASP A 181 -7.60 -12.75 8.45
C ASP A 181 -8.40 -12.79 7.15
N LYS A 182 -7.71 -12.93 6.03
CA LYS A 182 -8.32 -12.90 4.69
C LYS A 182 -7.67 -13.94 3.78
N GLY A 183 -8.38 -14.97 3.49
CA GLY A 183 -8.08 -15.58 2.29
C GLY A 183 -7.80 -17.04 2.17
N LEU A 184 -6.60 -17.47 2.00
CA LEU A 184 -6.22 -18.72 1.38
C LEU A 184 -5.75 -19.79 2.38
N SER A 185 -6.01 -19.60 3.66
CA SER A 185 -5.68 -20.61 4.65
C SER A 185 -6.41 -21.91 4.34
N PRO A 186 -5.71 -23.06 4.32
CA PRO A 186 -6.35 -24.37 4.19
C PRO A 186 -7.33 -24.68 5.32
N LEU A 187 -7.25 -23.95 6.42
CA LEU A 187 -8.05 -24.11 7.62
C LEU A 187 -9.32 -23.25 7.64
N GLY A 188 -9.37 -22.18 6.84
CA GLY A 188 -10.44 -21.19 6.82
C GLY A 188 -9.91 -19.78 7.05
N SER A 189 -10.72 -18.75 6.78
CA SER A 189 -10.42 -17.37 7.16
C SER A 189 -10.74 -17.19 8.64
N ASP A 190 -9.97 -16.37 9.33
CA ASP A 190 -10.27 -15.99 10.70
C ASP A 190 -11.58 -15.20 10.77
N ASP A 191 -12.46 -15.61 11.67
CA ASP A 191 -13.73 -14.95 11.94
C ASP A 191 -13.61 -13.89 13.06
N CYS A 192 -12.50 -13.90 13.82
CA CYS A 192 -12.20 -13.01 14.93
C CYS A 192 -10.82 -12.34 14.83
N PRO A 193 -10.46 -11.68 13.70
CA PRO A 193 -9.11 -11.31 13.31
C PRO A 193 -8.38 -10.28 14.19
N LYS A 194 -8.79 -10.07 15.40
CA LYS A 194 -8.16 -9.18 16.40
C LYS A 194 -8.16 -9.76 17.81
N ASP A 195 -8.72 -10.91 17.96
CA ASP A 195 -8.96 -11.53 19.26
C ASP A 195 -8.45 -12.97 19.24
N LEU A 196 -7.22 -13.18 19.65
CA LEU A 196 -6.57 -14.50 19.73
C LEU A 196 -7.53 -15.61 20.09
N GLY A 197 -7.62 -16.62 19.24
CA GLY A 197 -8.50 -17.76 19.46
C GLY A 197 -8.04 -19.04 18.79
N TRP A 198 -8.67 -20.17 19.16
CA TRP A 198 -8.30 -21.48 18.63
C TRP A 198 -9.50 -22.33 18.26
N SER A 199 -10.68 -21.72 18.15
CA SER A 199 -11.87 -22.41 17.70
C SER A 199 -11.77 -22.81 16.24
N TYR A 200 -12.36 -23.96 15.87
CA TYR A 200 -12.28 -24.51 14.51
C TYR A 200 -13.52 -25.34 14.09
N GLU A 201 -14.52 -25.50 14.98
CA GLU A 201 -15.70 -26.26 14.69
C GLU A 201 -16.89 -25.40 14.19
N ASP A 202 -17.01 -24.16 14.68
CA ASP A 202 -18.07 -23.21 14.32
C ASP A 202 -17.51 -21.95 13.64
N ARG A 203 -16.71 -21.16 14.33
CA ARG A 203 -15.94 -20.02 13.82
C ARG A 203 -14.46 -20.32 13.94
N PHE A 204 -13.67 -19.91 12.98
CA PHE A 204 -12.22 -20.09 13.02
C PHE A 204 -11.57 -18.90 13.74
N GLY A 205 -10.52 -19.17 14.53
CA GLY A 205 -9.71 -18.13 15.17
C GLY A 205 -10.43 -17.34 16.27
N CYS A 206 -11.57 -17.80 16.78
CA CYS A 206 -12.24 -17.13 17.88
C CYS A 206 -11.89 -17.74 19.23
N LEU A 207 -12.16 -16.97 20.29
CA LEU A 207 -11.88 -17.40 21.66
C LEU A 207 -12.58 -18.71 21.98
N ASP A 208 -11.80 -19.70 22.38
CA ASP A 208 -12.23 -21.01 22.87
C ASP A 208 -11.52 -21.25 24.21
N THR A 209 -12.26 -21.15 25.31
CA THR A 209 -11.67 -21.14 26.65
C THR A 209 -11.28 -22.50 27.16
N ASP A 210 -12.03 -23.54 26.82
CA ASP A 210 -11.84 -24.91 27.31
C ASP A 210 -11.26 -25.87 26.28
N TRP A 211 -11.02 -25.39 25.05
CA TRP A 211 -10.33 -26.10 23.98
C TRP A 211 -11.13 -27.28 23.40
N ASP A 212 -12.43 -27.16 23.34
CA ASP A 212 -13.28 -28.16 22.72
C ASP A 212 -13.47 -27.96 21.20
N GLY A 213 -12.99 -26.82 20.68
CA GLY A 213 -13.07 -26.45 19.28
C GLY A 213 -14.19 -25.48 18.92
N TRP A 214 -15.13 -25.27 19.83
CA TRP A 214 -16.25 -24.36 19.66
C TRP A 214 -15.89 -22.98 20.23
N SER A 215 -16.28 -21.92 19.51
CA SER A 215 -16.04 -20.57 20.00
C SER A 215 -16.99 -20.21 21.14
N ASN A 216 -16.48 -19.48 22.15
CA ASN A 216 -17.32 -18.95 23.21
C ASN A 216 -18.45 -18.10 22.63
N ASN A 217 -19.65 -18.16 23.26
CA ASN A 217 -20.70 -17.18 22.95
C ASN A 217 -20.27 -15.74 23.28
N ASP A 218 -20.65 -14.79 22.43
CA ASP A 218 -20.46 -13.37 22.64
C ASP A 218 -21.74 -12.56 22.33
N GLU A 219 -21.69 -11.21 22.42
CA GLU A 219 -22.86 -10.35 22.19
C GLU A 219 -23.41 -10.42 20.75
N LEU A 220 -22.61 -10.86 19.80
CA LEU A 220 -22.95 -10.91 18.37
C LEU A 220 -23.19 -12.34 17.89
N TRP A 221 -22.73 -13.33 18.66
CA TRP A 221 -22.78 -14.73 18.32
C TRP A 221 -23.25 -15.57 19.51
N ASP A 222 -24.46 -16.09 19.43
CA ASP A 222 -25.13 -16.91 20.45
C ASP A 222 -25.29 -18.40 20.04
N GLN A 223 -24.61 -18.81 18.97
CA GLN A 223 -24.62 -20.18 18.45
C GLN A 223 -23.30 -20.93 18.69
N GLY A 224 -22.38 -20.33 19.43
CA GLY A 224 -21.16 -20.96 19.88
C GLY A 224 -21.33 -21.78 21.13
N ASP A 225 -20.24 -21.94 21.86
CA ASP A 225 -20.22 -22.74 23.09
C ASP A 225 -21.03 -22.11 24.23
N THR A 226 -22.01 -22.82 24.67
CA THR A 226 -22.87 -22.46 25.83
C THR A 226 -22.17 -22.75 27.17
N PHE A 227 -21.16 -23.62 27.18
CA PHE A 227 -20.43 -24.07 28.37
C PHE A 227 -18.91 -23.77 28.28
N PRO A 228 -18.48 -22.54 28.12
CA PRO A 228 -17.11 -22.18 27.76
C PRO A 228 -16.02 -22.49 28.80
N ASN A 229 -16.30 -23.36 29.75
CA ASN A 229 -15.38 -23.88 30.73
C ASN A 229 -15.51 -25.40 30.92
N ASP A 230 -16.23 -26.05 30.03
CA ASP A 230 -16.46 -27.51 30.10
C ASP A 230 -16.27 -28.16 28.72
N PHE A 231 -15.05 -28.54 28.41
CA PHE A 231 -14.63 -29.13 27.11
C PHE A 231 -15.45 -30.35 26.68
N SER A 232 -16.34 -30.85 27.51
CA SER A 232 -17.21 -31.99 27.21
C SER A 232 -18.62 -31.58 26.79
N GLN A 233 -18.95 -30.30 26.84
CA GLN A 233 -20.25 -29.71 26.53
C GLN A 233 -20.10 -28.45 25.68
N ASN A 234 -20.96 -28.24 24.69
CA ASN A 234 -21.00 -27.02 23.87
C ASN A 234 -22.41 -26.48 23.60
N SER A 235 -23.44 -27.26 23.83
CA SER A 235 -24.81 -26.88 23.51
C SER A 235 -25.79 -27.28 24.65
N ASP A 236 -26.87 -26.49 24.77
CA ASP A 236 -27.98 -26.69 25.66
C ASP A 236 -29.28 -26.37 24.91
N THR A 237 -29.91 -27.38 24.34
CA THR A 237 -31.03 -27.20 23.42
C THR A 237 -32.30 -26.68 24.09
N ASP A 238 -32.56 -27.03 25.34
CA ASP A 238 -33.76 -26.61 26.04
C ASP A 238 -33.53 -25.48 27.06
N GLY A 239 -32.26 -25.16 27.33
CA GLY A 239 -31.86 -23.99 28.12
C GLY A 239 -31.98 -24.20 29.63
N ASP A 240 -31.84 -25.44 30.12
CA ASP A 240 -31.98 -25.77 31.53
C ASP A 240 -30.65 -25.76 32.32
N GLY A 241 -29.51 -25.54 31.60
CA GLY A 241 -28.18 -25.45 32.17
C GLY A 241 -27.42 -26.78 32.26
N PHE A 242 -27.97 -27.85 31.67
CA PHE A 242 -27.27 -29.12 31.47
C PHE A 242 -26.96 -29.29 29.97
N GLY A 243 -25.77 -29.77 29.65
CA GLY A 243 -25.33 -29.83 28.25
C GLY A 243 -25.82 -31.06 27.52
N ASP A 244 -26.09 -30.89 26.23
CA ASP A 244 -26.71 -31.93 25.35
C ASP A 244 -25.85 -33.19 25.19
N ASN A 245 -24.54 -33.11 25.45
CA ASN A 245 -23.67 -34.28 25.37
C ASN A 245 -23.91 -35.21 26.57
N ILE A 246 -24.70 -36.23 26.37
CA ILE A 246 -25.08 -37.22 27.38
C ILE A 246 -23.87 -37.88 28.07
N LEU A 247 -22.72 -37.94 27.40
CA LEU A 247 -21.48 -38.52 27.91
C LEU A 247 -20.54 -37.50 28.58
N GLY A 248 -20.83 -36.22 28.44
CA GLY A 248 -20.09 -35.13 29.03
C GLY A 248 -20.33 -34.99 30.53
N PHE A 249 -19.68 -34.03 31.15
CA PHE A 249 -19.86 -33.72 32.55
C PHE A 249 -21.28 -33.26 32.80
N GLN A 250 -21.99 -33.91 33.72
CA GLN A 250 -23.41 -33.67 34.03
C GLN A 250 -24.30 -33.62 32.78
N GLY A 251 -24.01 -34.45 31.78
CA GLY A 251 -24.73 -34.45 30.51
C GLY A 251 -26.22 -34.70 30.67
N ASP A 252 -27.01 -33.86 30.01
CA ASP A 252 -28.46 -33.89 30.03
C ASP A 252 -29.02 -35.22 29.51
N LYS A 253 -29.88 -35.84 30.27
CA LYS A 253 -30.55 -37.09 29.88
C LYS A 253 -31.93 -36.83 29.25
N CYS A 254 -32.36 -35.59 29.22
CA CYS A 254 -33.62 -35.13 28.64
C CYS A 254 -33.45 -33.88 27.72
N PRO A 255 -32.52 -33.83 26.75
CA PRO A 255 -32.00 -32.65 26.09
C PRO A 255 -33.01 -31.84 25.24
N ASN A 256 -34.26 -32.09 25.32
CA ASN A 256 -35.35 -31.38 24.66
C ASN A 256 -36.49 -31.03 25.62
N GLN A 257 -36.24 -31.16 26.91
CA GLN A 257 -37.25 -30.97 27.94
C GLN A 257 -36.63 -30.38 29.20
N VAL A 258 -36.78 -29.09 29.38
CA VAL A 258 -36.29 -28.34 30.55
C VAL A 258 -36.56 -29.09 31.84
N GLY A 259 -35.49 -29.34 32.60
CA GLY A 259 -35.56 -30.06 33.87
C GLY A 259 -34.57 -29.54 34.89
N ASN A 260 -34.56 -30.11 36.07
CA ASN A 260 -33.76 -29.61 37.18
C ASN A 260 -33.23 -30.72 38.09
N SER A 261 -33.34 -31.98 37.68
CA SER A 261 -32.79 -33.09 38.42
C SER A 261 -31.27 -33.13 38.40
N THR A 262 -30.66 -33.44 39.54
CA THR A 262 -29.19 -33.30 39.76
C THR A 262 -28.54 -34.54 40.38
N LEU A 263 -29.32 -35.61 40.67
CA LEU A 263 -28.78 -36.77 41.38
C LEU A 263 -28.76 -38.06 40.53
N ASP A 264 -29.76 -38.27 39.66
CA ASP A 264 -29.85 -39.52 38.87
C ASP A 264 -29.76 -39.27 37.37
N ARG A 265 -30.66 -38.47 36.79
CA ARG A 265 -30.75 -38.12 35.38
C ARG A 265 -30.70 -36.62 35.25
N PHE A 266 -29.51 -36.09 35.14
CA PHE A 266 -29.30 -34.62 34.98
C PHE A 266 -30.22 -34.05 33.90
N GLY A 267 -30.77 -32.84 34.12
CA GLY A 267 -31.63 -32.15 33.17
C GLY A 267 -33.02 -32.74 32.95
N CYS A 268 -33.44 -33.75 33.67
CA CYS A 268 -34.80 -34.24 33.55
C CYS A 268 -35.74 -33.57 34.58
N ILE A 269 -37.04 -33.65 34.36
CA ILE A 269 -38.02 -33.06 35.28
C ILE A 269 -37.89 -33.68 36.67
N ASP A 270 -37.84 -32.81 37.67
CA ASP A 270 -37.91 -33.07 39.10
C ASP A 270 -38.93 -32.09 39.68
N GLN A 271 -40.19 -32.54 39.82
CA GLN A 271 -41.31 -31.67 40.19
C GLN A 271 -41.39 -31.43 41.71
N ASP A 272 -40.86 -32.31 42.51
CA ASP A 272 -40.90 -32.17 43.95
C ASP A 272 -39.61 -31.63 44.55
N GLY A 273 -38.55 -31.46 43.72
CA GLY A 273 -37.30 -30.81 44.08
C GLY A 273 -36.39 -31.65 44.98
N ASP A 274 -36.49 -32.95 44.95
CA ASP A 274 -35.64 -33.82 45.75
C ASP A 274 -34.29 -34.19 45.07
N GLY A 275 -34.11 -33.75 43.83
CA GLY A 275 -32.91 -33.94 43.01
C GLY A 275 -32.98 -35.20 42.14
N LEU A 276 -33.98 -36.01 42.28
CA LEU A 276 -34.23 -37.21 41.46
C LEU A 276 -35.23 -36.87 40.35
N SER A 277 -35.04 -37.46 39.18
CA SER A 277 -35.96 -37.22 38.05
C SER A 277 -37.27 -37.92 38.25
N ASP A 278 -38.37 -37.23 37.95
CA ASP A 278 -39.71 -37.83 37.85
C ASP A 278 -39.73 -38.82 36.68
N ARG A 279 -40.55 -39.85 36.76
CA ARG A 279 -40.65 -40.89 35.71
C ARG A 279 -41.55 -40.48 34.57
#